data_4a47cc93f213c2ddc2c78ed866bb2ea9
#
_entry.id   4a47cc93f213c2ddc2c78ed866bb2ea9
#
_cell.length_a   1.000
_cell.length_b   1.000
_cell.length_c   1.000
_cell.angle_alpha   90.00
_cell.angle_beta   90.00
_cell.angle_gamma   90.00
#
_symmetry.space_group_name_H-M   'P 1'
#
loop_
_entity.id
_entity.type
_entity.pdbx_description
1 polymer ?
#
loop_
_entity_poly.entity_id
_entity_poly.type
_entity_poly.pdbx_seq_one_letter_code
_entity_poly.pdbx_strand_id
1 'polypeptide(L)'
;MTKREQTIKYLSDKPGAQVEQYNKLVIITYDVLCTAIFEPKCTRPTWHYKHRTEQEQREFIATRKAGEDMEQQRRDRYAREAMERADKMQPGAILCSTWGYEQTNVDFYKVIERKASSVVIVEIGQHRTYSGDMQGNCTPDESKVIGQPFTKRINRWGGVNLATYKHCQLWDGQPMGWSSYN
;
A
#
# COMPACT_ATOMS: atom_id res chain seq x y z
N MET A 1 3.02 -28.28 14.98
CA MET A 1 2.68 -27.10 15.78
C MET A 1 3.79 -26.08 15.66
N THR A 2 3.50 -24.87 15.19
CA THR A 2 4.48 -23.80 15.04
C THR A 2 4.92 -23.24 16.40
N LYS A 3 6.06 -22.55 16.45
CA LYS A 3 6.56 -21.89 17.68
C LYS A 3 5.55 -20.90 18.25
N ARG A 4 4.79 -20.22 17.38
CA ARG A 4 3.69 -19.33 17.76
C ARG A 4 2.55 -20.08 18.44
N GLU A 5 2.09 -21.16 17.85
CA GLU A 5 1.02 -21.99 18.41
C GLU A 5 1.40 -22.58 19.77
N GLN A 6 2.67 -22.97 19.93
CA GLN A 6 3.19 -23.45 21.23
C GLN A 6 3.13 -22.38 22.30
N THR A 7 3.55 -21.13 21.97
CA THR A 7 3.52 -20.03 22.91
C THR A 7 2.09 -19.63 23.29
N ILE A 8 1.19 -19.55 22.29
CA ILE A 8 -0.24 -19.28 22.53
C ILE A 8 -0.82 -20.33 23.43
N LYS A 9 -0.61 -21.63 23.12
CA LYS A 9 -1.09 -22.75 23.94
C LYS A 9 -0.59 -22.65 25.38
N TYR A 10 0.71 -22.45 25.56
CA TYR A 10 1.30 -22.32 26.90
C TYR A 10 0.62 -21.21 27.75
N LEU A 11 0.32 -20.05 27.13
CA LEU A 11 -0.37 -18.96 27.83
C LEU A 11 -1.85 -19.25 28.05
N SER A 12 -2.49 -19.96 27.11
CA SER A 12 -3.90 -20.36 27.23
C SER A 12 -4.14 -21.44 28.29
N ASP A 13 -3.11 -22.20 28.65
CA ASP A 13 -3.18 -23.23 29.70
C ASP A 13 -2.95 -22.64 31.12
N LYS A 14 -2.71 -21.33 31.23
CA LYS A 14 -2.55 -20.64 32.52
C LYS A 14 -3.88 -20.52 33.28
N PRO A 15 -3.87 -20.46 34.63
CA PRO A 15 -5.07 -20.29 35.41
C PRO A 15 -5.87 -19.05 35.02
N GLY A 16 -7.18 -19.21 34.82
CA GLY A 16 -8.09 -18.12 34.45
C GLY A 16 -7.86 -17.54 33.08
N ALA A 17 -7.14 -18.26 32.19
CA ALA A 17 -6.86 -17.76 30.87
C ALA A 17 -8.13 -17.65 30.00
N GLN A 18 -8.27 -16.50 29.35
CA GLN A 18 -9.27 -16.24 28.31
C GLN A 18 -8.54 -15.87 27.03
N VAL A 19 -8.95 -16.44 25.91
CA VAL A 19 -8.38 -16.19 24.60
C VAL A 19 -9.43 -15.54 23.72
N GLU A 20 -9.10 -14.35 23.22
CA GLU A 20 -9.95 -13.62 22.30
C GLU A 20 -9.21 -13.42 20.95
N GLN A 21 -9.87 -13.77 19.86
CA GLN A 21 -9.43 -13.39 18.52
C GLN A 21 -10.12 -12.07 18.14
N TYR A 22 -9.33 -11.01 17.98
CA TYR A 22 -9.83 -9.70 17.57
C TYR A 22 -9.13 -9.25 16.29
N ASN A 23 -9.85 -9.25 15.17
CA ASN A 23 -9.28 -9.03 13.83
C ASN A 23 -8.05 -9.91 13.61
N LYS A 24 -6.86 -9.32 13.52
CA LYS A 24 -5.59 -10.03 13.34
C LYS A 24 -4.86 -10.31 14.65
N LEU A 25 -5.35 -9.76 15.77
CA LEU A 25 -4.74 -9.92 17.08
C LEU A 25 -5.25 -11.18 17.77
N VAL A 26 -4.36 -11.85 18.51
CA VAL A 26 -4.74 -12.83 19.53
C VAL A 26 -4.46 -12.23 20.88
N ILE A 27 -5.50 -12.02 21.68
CA ILE A 27 -5.43 -11.41 23.02
C ILE A 27 -5.64 -12.53 24.02
N ILE A 28 -4.71 -12.69 24.94
CA ILE A 28 -4.79 -13.69 26.02
C ILE A 28 -4.69 -12.94 27.34
N THR A 29 -5.71 -13.03 28.15
CA THR A 29 -5.68 -12.59 29.57
C THR A 29 -5.57 -13.82 30.46
N TYR A 30 -4.75 -13.76 31.51
CA TYR A 30 -4.52 -14.86 32.44
C TYR A 30 -4.02 -14.33 33.79
N ASP A 31 -3.97 -15.16 34.82
CA ASP A 31 -3.53 -14.78 36.18
C ASP A 31 -4.16 -13.45 36.63
N VAL A 32 -5.46 -13.27 36.34
CA VAL A 32 -6.32 -12.11 36.68
C VAL A 32 -5.92 -10.82 35.96
N LEU A 33 -4.65 -10.36 36.03
CA LEU A 33 -4.20 -9.05 35.56
C LEU A 33 -3.11 -9.12 34.45
N CYS A 34 -2.80 -10.31 33.97
CA CYS A 34 -1.81 -10.47 32.89
C CYS A 34 -2.47 -10.41 31.53
N THR A 35 -1.85 -9.71 30.58
CA THR A 35 -2.28 -9.63 29.18
C THR A 35 -1.13 -9.90 28.25
N ALA A 36 -1.32 -10.80 27.29
CA ALA A 36 -0.42 -11.04 26.17
C ALA A 36 -1.17 -10.80 24.87
N ILE A 37 -0.64 -9.96 23.97
CA ILE A 37 -1.23 -9.68 22.66
C ILE A 37 -0.23 -10.06 21.56
N PHE A 38 -0.67 -10.89 20.64
CA PHE A 38 0.10 -11.35 19.50
C PHE A 38 -0.38 -10.67 18.21
N GLU A 39 0.52 -10.03 17.52
CA GLU A 39 0.31 -9.62 16.13
C GLU A 39 0.48 -10.79 15.16
N PRO A 40 -0.01 -10.66 13.91
CA PRO A 40 0.20 -11.67 12.88
C PRO A 40 1.69 -12.00 12.70
N LYS A 41 1.99 -13.29 12.53
CA LYS A 41 3.35 -13.82 12.28
C LYS A 41 4.35 -13.69 13.44
N CYS A 42 4.02 -12.99 14.53
CA CYS A 42 4.89 -12.93 15.69
C CYS A 42 4.85 -14.24 16.46
N THR A 43 6.03 -14.79 16.81
CA THR A 43 6.17 -16.02 17.59
C THR A 43 6.07 -15.79 19.08
N ARG A 44 6.33 -14.56 19.52
CA ARG A 44 6.19 -14.07 20.91
C ARG A 44 5.12 -12.98 20.93
N PRO A 45 4.49 -12.73 22.10
CA PRO A 45 3.56 -11.62 22.22
C PRO A 45 4.29 -10.30 21.94
N THR A 46 3.67 -9.44 21.14
CA THR A 46 4.16 -8.08 20.86
C THR A 46 4.02 -7.21 22.11
N TRP A 47 2.97 -7.44 22.86
CA TRP A 47 2.74 -6.81 24.16
C TRP A 47 2.49 -7.89 25.21
N HIS A 48 3.19 -7.78 26.34
CA HIS A 48 3.09 -8.72 27.45
C HIS A 48 3.25 -7.95 28.77
N TYR A 49 2.13 -7.72 29.46
CA TYR A 49 2.08 -6.87 30.64
C TYR A 49 1.30 -7.52 31.78
N LYS A 50 1.73 -7.18 33.02
CA LYS A 50 0.96 -7.37 34.23
C LYS A 50 0.45 -6.00 34.68
N HIS A 51 -0.86 -5.84 34.74
CA HIS A 51 -1.53 -4.61 35.13
C HIS A 51 -1.70 -4.53 36.62
N ARG A 52 -1.90 -3.31 37.14
CA ARG A 52 -2.12 -3.08 38.59
C ARG A 52 -3.58 -3.26 38.96
N THR A 53 -4.50 -2.96 38.03
CA THR A 53 -5.95 -3.04 38.25
C THR A 53 -6.63 -3.63 37.01
N GLU A 54 -7.84 -4.15 37.18
CA GLU A 54 -8.67 -4.59 36.06
C GLU A 54 -9.05 -3.45 35.12
N GLN A 55 -9.20 -2.23 35.64
CA GLN A 55 -9.51 -1.07 34.83
C GLN A 55 -8.35 -0.76 33.88
N GLU A 56 -7.12 -0.71 34.39
CA GLU A 56 -5.92 -0.51 33.58
C GLU A 56 -5.79 -1.60 32.49
N GLN A 57 -6.08 -2.87 32.83
CA GLN A 57 -6.08 -3.96 31.86
C GLN A 57 -7.13 -3.75 30.77
N ARG A 58 -8.35 -3.39 31.11
CA ARG A 58 -9.44 -3.12 30.16
C ARG A 58 -9.11 -1.95 29.23
N GLU A 59 -8.61 -0.85 29.79
CA GLU A 59 -8.22 0.34 29.01
C GLU A 59 -7.07 0.03 28.04
N PHE A 60 -6.09 -0.73 28.50
CA PHE A 60 -4.99 -1.19 27.65
C PHE A 60 -5.49 -2.03 26.47
N ILE A 61 -6.33 -3.03 26.72
CA ILE A 61 -6.91 -3.89 25.67
C ILE A 61 -7.77 -3.05 24.71
N ALA A 62 -8.62 -2.16 25.23
CA ALA A 62 -9.46 -1.28 24.42
C ALA A 62 -8.63 -0.39 23.49
N THR A 63 -7.54 0.19 23.99
CA THR A 63 -6.63 1.01 23.19
C THR A 63 -5.99 0.21 22.04
N ARG A 64 -5.59 -1.05 22.29
CA ARG A 64 -5.00 -1.91 21.24
C ARG A 64 -6.03 -2.33 20.20
N LYS A 65 -7.26 -2.63 20.62
CA LYS A 65 -8.37 -2.92 19.71
C LYS A 65 -8.69 -1.72 18.81
N ALA A 66 -8.82 -0.53 19.41
CA ALA A 66 -9.06 0.70 18.65
C ALA A 66 -7.93 0.98 17.63
N GLY A 67 -6.68 0.76 18.01
CA GLY A 67 -5.54 0.88 17.08
C GLY A 67 -5.62 -0.10 15.90
N GLU A 68 -5.99 -1.36 16.14
CA GLU A 68 -6.19 -2.34 15.06
C GLU A 68 -7.37 -1.98 14.15
N ASP A 69 -8.46 -1.46 14.71
CA ASP A 69 -9.61 -1.01 13.92
C ASP A 69 -9.24 0.17 13.00
N MET A 70 -8.50 1.15 13.51
CA MET A 70 -8.02 2.27 12.71
C MET A 70 -7.09 1.79 11.57
N GLU A 71 -6.21 0.85 11.87
CA GLU A 71 -5.30 0.28 10.88
C GLU A 71 -6.07 -0.55 9.83
N GLN A 72 -7.10 -1.31 10.24
CA GLN A 72 -7.96 -2.04 9.31
C GLN A 72 -8.72 -1.09 8.40
N GLN A 73 -9.35 -0.04 8.95
CA GLN A 73 -10.04 0.99 8.18
C GLN A 73 -9.10 1.68 7.18
N ARG A 74 -7.86 1.96 7.57
CA ARG A 74 -6.84 2.51 6.69
C ARG A 74 -6.52 1.58 5.53
N ARG A 75 -6.33 0.28 5.80
CA ARG A 75 -6.08 -0.75 4.77
C ARG A 75 -7.25 -0.85 3.79
N ASP A 76 -8.49 -0.88 4.32
CA ASP A 76 -9.69 -1.00 3.49
C ASP A 76 -9.91 0.23 2.61
N ARG A 77 -9.61 1.42 3.14
CA ARG A 77 -9.63 2.65 2.36
C ARG A 77 -8.63 2.60 1.21
N TYR A 78 -7.37 2.27 1.48
CA TYR A 78 -6.35 2.15 0.44
C TYR A 78 -6.67 1.08 -0.60
N ALA A 79 -7.25 -0.04 -0.19
CA ALA A 79 -7.67 -1.08 -1.11
C ALA A 79 -8.79 -0.58 -2.05
N ARG A 80 -9.78 0.14 -1.52
CA ARG A 80 -10.85 0.75 -2.33
C ARG A 80 -10.29 1.79 -3.31
N GLU A 81 -9.47 2.72 -2.85
CA GLU A 81 -8.84 3.72 -3.71
C GLU A 81 -7.98 3.08 -4.81
N ALA A 82 -7.28 1.98 -4.50
CA ALA A 82 -6.50 1.24 -5.48
C ALA A 82 -7.40 0.57 -6.54
N MET A 83 -8.54 -0.01 -6.13
CA MET A 83 -9.52 -0.55 -7.06
C MET A 83 -10.11 0.54 -7.96
N GLU A 84 -10.52 1.66 -7.40
CA GLU A 84 -11.05 2.81 -8.16
C GLU A 84 -10.03 3.34 -9.19
N ARG A 85 -8.74 3.43 -8.82
CA ARG A 85 -7.69 3.80 -9.77
C ARG A 85 -7.51 2.75 -10.86
N ALA A 86 -7.54 1.46 -10.50
CA ALA A 86 -7.43 0.36 -11.47
C ALA A 86 -8.62 0.34 -12.44
N ASP A 87 -9.83 0.63 -11.96
CA ASP A 87 -11.05 0.66 -12.78
C ASP A 87 -11.06 1.84 -13.78
N LYS A 88 -10.39 2.93 -13.44
CA LYS A 88 -10.21 4.07 -14.35
C LYS A 88 -9.17 3.83 -15.46
N MET A 89 -8.39 2.75 -15.39
CA MET A 89 -7.41 2.38 -16.43
C MET A 89 -8.10 1.71 -17.63
N GLN A 90 -9.02 2.42 -18.26
CA GLN A 90 -9.72 1.97 -19.48
C GLN A 90 -8.95 2.39 -20.75
N PRO A 91 -9.24 1.78 -21.91
CA PRO A 91 -8.67 2.23 -23.17
C PRO A 91 -8.84 3.74 -23.38
N GLY A 92 -7.75 4.42 -23.71
CA GLY A 92 -7.66 5.88 -23.82
C GLY A 92 -7.17 6.58 -22.54
N ALA A 93 -7.17 5.93 -21.38
CA ALA A 93 -6.60 6.50 -20.17
C ALA A 93 -5.08 6.73 -20.31
N ILE A 94 -4.61 7.83 -19.74
CA ILE A 94 -3.18 8.18 -19.72
C ILE A 94 -2.60 7.82 -18.34
N LEU A 95 -1.45 7.16 -18.37
CA LEU A 95 -0.63 6.89 -17.19
C LEU A 95 0.61 7.76 -17.24
N CYS A 96 1.11 8.16 -16.08
CA CYS A 96 2.37 8.91 -15.96
C CYS A 96 3.33 8.20 -15.00
N SER A 97 4.61 8.38 -15.23
CA SER A 97 5.69 7.90 -14.37
C SER A 97 6.72 9.00 -14.19
N THR A 98 7.13 9.21 -12.94
CA THR A 98 8.28 10.06 -12.61
C THR A 98 9.41 9.19 -12.07
N TRP A 99 10.63 9.43 -12.54
CA TRP A 99 11.80 8.66 -12.13
C TRP A 99 13.09 9.46 -12.33
N GLY A 100 14.18 9.01 -11.69
CA GLY A 100 15.49 9.62 -11.74
C GLY A 100 16.05 9.86 -10.34
N TYR A 101 17.35 10.02 -10.20
CA TYR A 101 18.04 10.26 -8.93
C TYR A 101 18.42 11.74 -8.76
N GLU A 102 19.16 12.30 -9.72
CA GLU A 102 19.58 13.72 -9.71
C GLU A 102 18.70 14.61 -10.59
N GLN A 103 17.93 14.01 -11.48
CA GLN A 103 16.99 14.68 -12.39
C GLN A 103 15.61 14.04 -12.30
N THR A 104 14.58 14.77 -12.71
CA THR A 104 13.21 14.26 -12.78
C THR A 104 12.83 13.99 -14.22
N ASN A 105 12.78 12.71 -14.57
CA ASN A 105 12.24 12.28 -15.86
C ASN A 105 10.74 12.02 -15.70
N VAL A 106 9.98 12.36 -16.74
CA VAL A 106 8.55 12.09 -16.82
C VAL A 106 8.28 11.34 -18.10
N ASP A 107 7.55 10.25 -18.04
CA ASP A 107 7.10 9.51 -19.20
C ASP A 107 5.60 9.30 -19.12
N PHE A 108 4.93 9.29 -20.27
CA PHE A 108 3.50 9.07 -20.41
C PHE A 108 3.23 7.80 -21.22
N TYR A 109 2.16 7.10 -20.83
CA TYR A 109 1.71 5.87 -21.48
C TYR A 109 0.21 5.94 -21.70
N LYS A 110 -0.25 5.54 -22.89
CA LYS A 110 -1.66 5.41 -23.21
C LYS A 110 -2.11 3.97 -23.05
N VAL A 111 -3.22 3.75 -22.37
CA VAL A 111 -3.87 2.45 -22.29
C VAL A 111 -4.54 2.15 -23.64
N ILE A 112 -4.16 1.05 -24.27
CA ILE A 112 -4.72 0.57 -25.54
C ILE A 112 -5.82 -0.44 -25.29
N GLU A 113 -5.61 -1.35 -24.32
CA GLU A 113 -6.54 -2.43 -24.01
C GLU A 113 -6.56 -2.68 -22.51
N ARG A 114 -7.73 -2.97 -21.97
CA ARG A 114 -7.93 -3.39 -20.58
C ARG A 114 -8.25 -4.88 -20.54
N LYS A 115 -7.47 -5.64 -19.75
CA LYS A 115 -7.73 -7.04 -19.38
C LYS A 115 -8.09 -7.14 -17.92
N ALA A 116 -8.59 -8.27 -17.47
CA ALA A 116 -9.08 -8.45 -16.09
C ALA A 116 -8.09 -7.94 -15.00
N SER A 117 -6.80 -8.28 -15.12
CA SER A 117 -5.77 -7.91 -14.12
C SER A 117 -4.55 -7.19 -14.72
N SER A 118 -4.64 -6.79 -16.00
CA SER A 118 -3.53 -6.16 -16.74
C SER A 118 -4.03 -5.16 -17.76
N VAL A 119 -3.13 -4.33 -18.22
CA VAL A 119 -3.35 -3.37 -19.30
C VAL A 119 -2.32 -3.56 -20.38
N VAL A 120 -2.71 -3.32 -21.64
CA VAL A 120 -1.79 -3.11 -22.75
C VAL A 120 -1.58 -1.61 -22.86
N ILE A 121 -0.35 -1.16 -22.76
CA ILE A 121 0.02 0.25 -22.81
C ILE A 121 1.06 0.49 -23.89
N VAL A 122 1.09 1.71 -24.41
CA VAL A 122 2.12 2.19 -25.33
C VAL A 122 2.67 3.51 -24.81
N GLU A 123 3.97 3.70 -24.92
CA GLU A 123 4.60 4.97 -24.57
C GLU A 123 4.20 6.04 -25.59
N ILE A 124 3.89 7.24 -25.10
CA ILE A 124 3.53 8.41 -25.92
C ILE A 124 4.48 9.57 -25.64
N GLY A 125 4.52 10.51 -26.54
CA GLY A 125 5.33 11.72 -26.43
C GLY A 125 4.87 12.64 -25.31
N GLN A 126 5.59 13.75 -25.18
CA GLN A 126 5.25 14.82 -24.25
C GLN A 126 5.52 16.19 -24.87
N HIS A 127 4.65 17.14 -24.58
CA HIS A 127 4.88 18.56 -24.81
C HIS A 127 5.60 19.13 -23.58
N ARG A 128 6.78 19.70 -23.77
CA ARG A 128 7.57 20.34 -22.71
C ARG A 128 7.46 21.86 -22.77
N THR A 129 7.25 22.46 -21.61
CA THR A 129 7.40 23.91 -21.40
C THR A 129 8.55 24.13 -20.45
N TYR A 130 9.30 25.21 -20.66
CA TYR A 130 10.46 25.55 -19.86
C TYR A 130 10.07 26.68 -18.88
N SER A 131 10.41 26.54 -17.61
CA SER A 131 10.20 27.55 -16.58
C SER A 131 11.51 28.10 -16.00
N GLY A 132 12.65 27.63 -16.49
CA GLY A 132 14.01 27.99 -16.10
C GLY A 132 15.01 27.15 -16.87
N ASP A 133 16.30 27.31 -16.55
CA ASP A 133 17.34 26.47 -17.13
C ASP A 133 17.14 25.02 -16.67
N MET A 134 17.00 24.11 -17.65
CA MET A 134 16.96 22.67 -17.43
C MET A 134 15.78 22.15 -16.57
N GLN A 135 14.70 22.90 -16.48
CA GLN A 135 13.47 22.49 -15.78
C GLN A 135 12.22 23.09 -16.40
N GLY A 136 11.07 22.47 -16.12
CA GLY A 136 9.80 22.94 -16.61
C GLY A 136 8.66 21.98 -16.31
N ASN A 137 7.60 22.11 -17.10
CA ASN A 137 6.45 21.22 -17.02
C ASN A 137 6.29 20.46 -18.34
N CYS A 138 5.65 19.29 -18.28
CA CYS A 138 5.27 18.52 -19.44
C CYS A 138 3.85 17.96 -19.32
N THR A 139 3.23 17.78 -20.45
CA THR A 139 1.92 17.15 -20.62
C THR A 139 2.02 16.05 -21.69
N PRO A 140 1.14 15.05 -21.69
CA PRO A 140 1.18 13.98 -22.69
C PRO A 140 0.90 14.51 -24.10
N ASP A 141 1.61 13.96 -25.07
CA ASP A 141 1.35 14.14 -26.51
C ASP A 141 0.83 12.83 -27.10
N GLU A 142 -0.48 12.69 -27.16
CA GLU A 142 -1.13 11.48 -27.67
C GLU A 142 -0.93 11.27 -29.18
N SER A 143 -0.54 12.31 -29.94
CA SER A 143 -0.28 12.21 -31.36
C SER A 143 1.04 11.48 -31.68
N LYS A 144 1.95 11.43 -30.69
CA LYS A 144 3.28 10.84 -30.85
C LYS A 144 3.40 9.53 -30.09
N VAL A 145 3.24 8.41 -30.78
CA VAL A 145 3.48 7.08 -30.24
C VAL A 145 4.97 6.74 -30.28
N ILE A 146 5.49 6.21 -29.16
CA ILE A 146 6.90 5.82 -29.00
C ILE A 146 6.95 4.31 -28.74
N GLY A 147 7.64 3.56 -29.62
CA GLY A 147 7.83 2.13 -29.45
C GLY A 147 6.59 1.28 -29.73
N GLN A 148 6.58 0.06 -29.21
CA GLN A 148 5.52 -0.92 -29.42
C GLN A 148 4.67 -1.11 -28.17
N PRO A 149 3.36 -1.42 -28.30
CA PRO A 149 2.52 -1.76 -27.18
C PRO A 149 3.05 -2.97 -26.41
N PHE A 150 2.92 -2.95 -25.08
CA PHE A 150 3.31 -4.05 -24.21
C PHE A 150 2.33 -4.23 -23.06
N THR A 151 2.26 -5.45 -22.53
CA THR A 151 1.33 -5.81 -21.43
C THR A 151 2.01 -5.69 -20.08
N LYS A 152 1.31 -5.07 -19.12
CA LYS A 152 1.73 -5.01 -17.71
C LYS A 152 0.58 -5.34 -16.77
N ARG A 153 0.90 -6.02 -15.68
CA ARG A 153 -0.07 -6.32 -14.63
C ARG A 153 -0.32 -5.08 -13.78
N ILE A 154 -1.58 -4.87 -13.41
CA ILE A 154 -1.96 -3.85 -12.43
C ILE A 154 -1.55 -4.34 -11.05
N ASN A 155 -0.85 -3.50 -10.32
CA ASN A 155 -0.38 -3.82 -8.97
C ASN A 155 -1.46 -3.54 -7.91
N ARG A 156 -1.19 -3.94 -6.67
CA ARG A 156 -2.14 -3.81 -5.53
C ARG A 156 -2.45 -2.35 -5.13
N TRP A 157 -1.76 -1.36 -5.68
CA TRP A 157 -2.01 0.06 -5.44
C TRP A 157 -2.78 0.72 -6.59
N GLY A 158 -3.25 -0.07 -7.56
CA GLY A 158 -3.97 0.45 -8.72
C GLY A 158 -3.06 1.19 -9.69
N GLY A 159 -1.79 0.82 -9.78
CA GLY A 159 -0.81 1.33 -10.72
C GLY A 159 -0.15 0.21 -11.53
N VAL A 160 0.87 0.53 -12.29
CA VAL A 160 1.63 -0.40 -13.13
C VAL A 160 3.13 -0.25 -12.85
N ASN A 161 3.83 -1.37 -12.65
CA ASN A 161 5.28 -1.36 -12.48
C ASN A 161 5.94 -1.65 -13.83
N LEU A 162 6.71 -0.70 -14.34
CA LEU A 162 7.50 -0.87 -15.57
C LEU A 162 8.86 -1.50 -15.27
N ALA A 163 9.52 -1.03 -14.24
CA ALA A 163 10.77 -1.54 -13.69
C ALA A 163 10.75 -1.42 -12.15
N THR A 164 11.79 -1.87 -11.48
CA THR A 164 11.92 -1.78 -10.01
C THR A 164 11.91 -0.34 -9.50
N TYR A 165 12.39 0.59 -10.29
CA TYR A 165 12.49 2.03 -9.99
C TYR A 165 11.47 2.88 -10.76
N LYS A 166 10.65 2.29 -11.66
CA LYS A 166 9.75 3.03 -12.55
C LYS A 166 8.33 2.52 -12.40
N HIS A 167 7.47 3.35 -11.81
CA HIS A 167 6.08 3.04 -11.53
C HIS A 167 5.18 4.03 -12.25
N CYS A 168 4.12 3.54 -12.87
CA CYS A 168 3.10 4.37 -13.49
C CYS A 168 1.84 4.39 -12.64
N GLN A 169 1.23 5.55 -12.58
CA GLN A 169 -0.09 5.79 -12.02
C GLN A 169 -0.98 6.52 -13.02
N LEU A 170 -2.27 6.52 -12.77
CA LEU A 170 -3.20 7.28 -13.60
C LEU A 170 -2.82 8.77 -13.54
N TRP A 171 -2.70 9.40 -14.72
CA TRP A 171 -2.46 10.83 -14.80
C TRP A 171 -3.71 11.62 -14.40
N ASP A 172 -3.55 12.65 -13.59
CA ASP A 172 -4.64 13.45 -13.03
C ASP A 172 -5.07 14.64 -13.90
N GLY A 173 -4.45 14.78 -15.10
CA GLY A 173 -4.72 15.89 -16.01
C GLY A 173 -3.87 17.13 -15.75
N GLN A 174 -3.03 17.15 -14.71
CA GLN A 174 -2.18 18.31 -14.40
C GLN A 174 -0.80 18.18 -15.06
N PRO A 175 -0.18 19.31 -15.44
CA PRO A 175 1.18 19.31 -15.94
C PRO A 175 2.16 18.72 -14.91
N MET A 176 3.09 17.88 -15.37
CA MET A 176 4.09 17.22 -14.54
C MET A 176 5.42 17.96 -14.60
N GLY A 177 6.02 18.24 -13.44
CA GLY A 177 7.34 18.88 -13.38
C GLY A 177 8.46 17.94 -13.84
N TRP A 178 9.36 18.40 -14.68
CA TRP A 178 10.58 17.71 -15.10
C TRP A 178 11.82 18.56 -14.83
N SER A 179 12.96 17.93 -14.62
CA SER A 179 14.27 18.58 -14.54
C SER A 179 15.33 17.73 -15.24
N SER A 180 16.39 18.38 -15.74
CA SER A 180 17.53 17.72 -16.36
C SER A 180 18.80 18.36 -15.84
N TYR A 181 19.86 17.57 -15.63
CA TYR A 181 21.22 18.04 -15.38
C TYR A 181 22.08 17.69 -16.59
N ASN A 182 22.99 18.59 -16.97
CA ASN A 182 24.04 18.30 -17.93
C ASN A 182 25.17 17.52 -17.30
#